data_c97cff5200d67c1be7cdae45da4c6a6b
#
_entry.id   c97cff5200d67c1be7cdae45da4c6a6b
#
_cell.length_a   1.000
_cell.length_b   1.000
_cell.length_c   1.000
_cell.angle_alpha   90.00
_cell.angle_beta   90.00
_cell.angle_gamma   90.00
#
_symmetry.space_group_name_H-M   'P 1'
#
loop_
_entity.id
_entity.type
_entity.pdbx_description
1 polymer ?
#
loop_
_entity_poly.entity_id
_entity_poly.type
_entity_poly.pdbx_seq_one_letter_code
_entity_poly.pdbx_strand_id
1 'polypeptide(L)'
;MNDISADVTFHDSMGFEVAVIRLNQEMEVMSSAMKNGGDHRTDTFVIIEVPKLYDHEEPLQDMDAVLADLSLPEQAVGFMTAAEIRTVLTVVDSQYEGPLCKSIVTAGVSNRVRAGDIITDMPERLRKSVERAKTRKRGMGTINIIAISSAPLSAEAKMNAAIVVTEAKTAGMQSLGHPETGTTSDAVAIVSPPGGERLQYCGTGTSVGIAMARATREAVAISLKSREDFPEPYSFIKALEDFDVTPAQLWDSALELYIPNPEWDTEELRTMFRSSLDHYGKDINVNSLVMAAVLLEQWGAQDKIYGLGQGEFARDPVHLIADEMLGMQLAQYIAGTRGLFEFNRFDRHKPGVIGRMGPFIDDILCGLVGGIMSSIYTKKFEEE
;
A
#
# COMPACT_ATOMS: atom_id res chain seq x y z
N MET A 1 14.77 6.84 -35.54
CA MET A 1 14.31 6.87 -34.11
C MET A 1 15.57 6.71 -33.30
N ASN A 2 15.86 7.67 -32.43
CA ASN A 2 17.03 7.55 -31.56
C ASN A 2 16.72 6.46 -30.53
N ASP A 3 17.52 5.40 -30.57
CA ASP A 3 17.47 4.33 -29.59
C ASP A 3 18.03 4.88 -28.26
N ILE A 4 17.24 4.75 -27.18
CA ILE A 4 17.72 5.09 -25.84
C ILE A 4 18.39 3.84 -25.28
N SER A 5 19.70 3.76 -25.44
CA SER A 5 20.50 2.76 -24.75
C SER A 5 20.85 3.27 -23.36
N ALA A 6 20.57 2.45 -22.35
CA ALA A 6 21.00 2.66 -20.97
C ALA A 6 21.76 1.40 -20.53
N ASP A 7 23.03 1.56 -20.25
CA ASP A 7 23.87 0.50 -19.69
C ASP A 7 23.87 0.60 -18.18
N VAL A 8 23.57 -0.50 -17.50
CA VAL A 8 23.49 -0.58 -16.02
C VAL A 8 24.59 -1.50 -15.52
N THR A 9 25.49 -0.96 -14.74
CA THR A 9 26.57 -1.71 -14.10
C THR A 9 26.52 -1.59 -12.59
N PHE A 10 26.95 -2.63 -11.87
CA PHE A 10 26.98 -2.65 -10.41
C PHE A 10 28.41 -2.70 -9.92
N HIS A 11 28.69 -1.90 -8.90
CA HIS A 11 30.01 -1.72 -8.29
C HIS A 11 29.91 -1.75 -6.78
N ASP A 12 30.98 -2.17 -6.13
CA ASP A 12 31.17 -1.97 -4.69
C ASP A 12 32.16 -0.81 -4.51
N SER A 13 31.76 0.24 -3.79
CA SER A 13 32.58 1.43 -3.60
C SER A 13 32.33 2.03 -2.21
N MET A 14 33.40 2.34 -1.48
CA MET A 14 33.35 2.94 -0.14
C MET A 14 32.47 2.18 0.87
N GLY A 15 32.28 0.85 0.65
CA GLY A 15 31.42 0.01 1.48
C GLY A 15 29.93 0.05 1.10
N PHE A 16 29.58 0.72 0.00
CA PHE A 16 28.24 0.76 -0.58
C PHE A 16 28.17 -0.09 -1.85
N GLU A 17 27.03 -0.70 -2.07
CA GLU A 17 26.67 -1.20 -3.39
C GLU A 17 26.12 -0.05 -4.24
N VAL A 18 26.61 0.07 -5.47
CA VAL A 18 26.36 1.21 -6.35
C VAL A 18 25.90 0.73 -7.73
N ALA A 19 24.75 1.20 -8.19
CA ALA A 19 24.36 1.05 -9.58
C ALA A 19 24.75 2.32 -10.37
N VAL A 20 25.52 2.14 -11.42
CA VAL A 20 25.87 3.20 -12.38
C VAL A 20 25.09 2.95 -13.66
N ILE A 21 24.33 3.96 -14.07
CA ILE A 21 23.52 3.95 -15.29
C ILE A 21 24.13 4.94 -16.25
N ARG A 22 24.56 4.48 -17.41
CA ARG A 22 25.13 5.33 -18.48
C ARG A 22 24.22 5.33 -19.70
N LEU A 23 23.87 6.53 -20.15
CA LEU A 23 23.15 6.73 -21.41
C LEU A 23 24.14 6.87 -22.56
N ASN A 24 23.68 6.57 -23.76
CA ASN A 24 24.51 6.65 -24.99
C ASN A 24 24.83 8.09 -25.44
N GLN A 25 24.28 9.09 -24.79
CA GLN A 25 24.52 10.51 -25.05
C GLN A 25 24.16 11.38 -23.84
N GLU A 26 24.70 12.61 -23.80
CA GLU A 26 24.29 13.60 -22.82
C GLU A 26 22.82 14.00 -23.02
N MET A 27 22.05 14.01 -21.91
CA MET A 27 20.62 14.29 -21.90
C MET A 27 20.33 15.50 -20.99
N GLU A 28 19.22 16.18 -21.28
CA GLU A 28 18.64 17.18 -20.37
C GLU A 28 17.82 16.47 -19.30
N VAL A 29 18.04 16.88 -18.05
CA VAL A 29 17.45 16.27 -16.87
C VAL A 29 16.73 17.32 -16.04
N MET A 30 15.51 17.02 -15.60
CA MET A 30 14.82 17.75 -14.53
C MET A 30 14.55 16.75 -13.39
N SER A 31 15.13 17.00 -12.21
CA SER A 31 15.15 15.97 -11.16
C SER A 31 14.97 16.54 -9.76
N SER A 32 14.38 15.72 -8.87
CA SER A 32 14.41 15.91 -7.42
C SER A 32 15.51 15.09 -6.73
N ALA A 33 16.49 14.60 -7.48
CA ALA A 33 17.61 13.83 -6.94
C ALA A 33 18.42 14.64 -5.93
N MET A 34 19.05 13.97 -4.98
CA MET A 34 19.83 14.58 -3.92
C MET A 34 21.11 15.24 -4.45
N LYS A 35 21.80 14.57 -5.38
CA LYS A 35 22.98 15.10 -6.05
C LYS A 35 22.59 15.57 -7.45
N ASN A 36 22.94 16.79 -7.79
CA ASN A 36 22.68 17.43 -9.09
C ASN A 36 21.18 17.38 -9.48
N GLY A 37 20.29 17.61 -8.49
CA GLY A 37 18.87 17.83 -8.73
C GLY A 37 18.61 19.17 -9.41
N GLY A 38 17.34 19.43 -9.75
CA GLY A 38 16.93 20.60 -10.54
C GLY A 38 17.10 20.39 -12.03
N ASP A 39 17.42 21.46 -12.78
CA ASP A 39 17.64 21.42 -14.22
C ASP A 39 19.13 21.18 -14.49
N HIS A 40 19.46 20.11 -15.17
CA HIS A 40 20.82 19.61 -15.29
C HIS A 40 21.06 18.92 -16.66
N ARG A 41 22.33 18.64 -16.98
CA ARG A 41 22.70 17.79 -18.12
C ARG A 41 23.69 16.73 -17.69
N THR A 42 23.43 15.50 -18.10
CA THR A 42 24.31 14.37 -17.84
C THR A 42 23.98 13.19 -18.76
N ASP A 43 24.91 12.29 -18.92
CA ASP A 43 24.71 10.95 -19.44
C ASP A 43 24.79 9.87 -18.35
N THR A 44 25.07 10.27 -17.09
CA THR A 44 25.41 9.35 -16.01
C THR A 44 24.50 9.57 -14.79
N PHE A 45 23.89 8.48 -14.32
CA PHE A 45 23.09 8.43 -13.10
C PHE A 45 23.70 7.41 -12.16
N VAL A 46 23.58 7.67 -10.84
CA VAL A 46 24.12 6.81 -9.80
C VAL A 46 23.06 6.58 -8.74
N ILE A 47 22.89 5.33 -8.35
CA ILE A 47 22.02 4.94 -7.23
C ILE A 47 22.89 4.20 -6.21
N ILE A 48 23.00 4.75 -5.00
CA ILE A 48 23.78 4.16 -3.90
C ILE A 48 22.82 3.41 -2.97
N GLU A 49 23.13 2.14 -2.69
CA GLU A 49 22.47 1.38 -1.64
C GLU A 49 23.11 1.74 -0.29
N VAL A 50 22.30 2.36 0.57
CA VAL A 50 22.70 2.73 1.92
C VAL A 50 22.20 1.73 2.95
N PRO A 51 22.87 1.60 4.11
CA PRO A 51 22.39 0.77 5.21
C PRO A 51 20.97 1.12 5.67
N LYS A 52 20.23 0.16 6.18
CA LYS A 52 18.83 0.30 6.61
C LYS A 52 18.58 1.35 7.70
N LEU A 53 19.60 1.69 8.47
CA LEU A 53 19.60 2.74 9.49
C LEU A 53 20.66 3.79 9.13
N TYR A 54 20.71 4.15 7.86
CA TYR A 54 21.60 5.20 7.41
C TYR A 54 21.17 6.54 8.03
N ASP A 55 22.00 7.07 8.90
CA ASP A 55 21.80 8.31 9.66
C ASP A 55 23.09 9.15 9.60
N HIS A 56 23.53 9.44 8.38
CA HIS A 56 24.68 10.28 8.18
C HIS A 56 24.23 11.74 8.03
N GLU A 57 24.87 12.67 8.79
CA GLU A 57 24.50 14.09 8.80
C GLU A 57 24.73 14.76 7.43
N GLU A 58 25.73 14.26 6.66
CA GLU A 58 26.12 14.83 5.37
C GLU A 58 26.15 13.75 4.25
N PRO A 59 24.98 13.25 3.82
CA PRO A 59 24.90 12.17 2.82
C PRO A 59 25.50 12.52 1.45
N LEU A 60 25.63 13.81 1.13
CA LEU A 60 26.29 14.26 -0.09
C LEU A 60 27.80 13.96 -0.08
N GLN A 61 28.45 13.95 1.07
CA GLN A 61 29.87 13.57 1.15
C GLN A 61 30.10 12.12 0.77
N ASP A 62 29.23 11.21 1.19
CA ASP A 62 29.32 9.81 0.78
C ASP A 62 29.09 9.66 -0.73
N MET A 63 28.13 10.41 -1.29
CA MET A 63 27.91 10.42 -2.73
C MET A 63 29.15 10.92 -3.49
N ASP A 64 29.75 12.03 -3.05
CA ASP A 64 30.93 12.62 -3.67
C ASP A 64 32.14 11.68 -3.57
N ALA A 65 32.32 11.00 -2.44
CA ALA A 65 33.36 9.99 -2.26
C ALA A 65 33.20 8.81 -3.22
N VAL A 66 31.96 8.30 -3.40
CA VAL A 66 31.66 7.23 -4.35
C VAL A 66 31.92 7.67 -5.79
N LEU A 67 31.50 8.88 -6.16
CA LEU A 67 31.75 9.41 -7.50
C LEU A 67 33.25 9.51 -7.78
N ALA A 68 34.04 9.99 -6.82
CA ALA A 68 35.50 10.09 -6.93
C ALA A 68 36.19 8.72 -7.02
N ASP A 69 35.82 7.77 -6.15
CA ASP A 69 36.37 6.43 -6.12
C ASP A 69 36.14 5.67 -7.43
N LEU A 70 34.93 5.78 -8.00
CA LEU A 70 34.54 5.17 -9.28
C LEU A 70 34.97 5.99 -10.49
N SER A 71 35.67 7.12 -10.30
CA SER A 71 36.06 8.06 -11.38
C SER A 71 34.88 8.46 -12.28
N LEU A 72 33.71 8.71 -11.66
CA LEU A 72 32.50 9.16 -12.34
C LEU A 72 32.50 10.68 -12.51
N PRO A 73 31.79 11.21 -13.52
CA PRO A 73 31.72 12.64 -13.75
C PRO A 73 31.00 13.36 -12.60
N GLU A 74 31.51 14.56 -12.23
CA GLU A 74 30.91 15.40 -11.18
C GLU A 74 29.43 15.79 -11.49
N GLN A 75 29.08 15.84 -12.78
CA GLN A 75 27.73 16.12 -13.25
C GLN A 75 26.78 14.91 -13.17
N ALA A 76 27.22 13.75 -12.65
CA ALA A 76 26.33 12.60 -12.46
C ALA A 76 25.18 12.94 -11.51
N VAL A 77 23.96 12.54 -11.88
CA VAL A 77 22.76 12.72 -11.05
C VAL A 77 22.66 11.52 -10.09
N GLY A 78 22.61 11.82 -8.78
CA GLY A 78 22.75 10.80 -7.74
C GLY A 78 21.52 10.63 -6.85
N PHE A 79 21.17 9.38 -6.61
CA PHE A 79 20.10 8.93 -5.74
C PHE A 79 20.64 8.01 -4.64
N MET A 80 19.92 7.91 -3.52
CA MET A 80 20.16 6.92 -2.48
C MET A 80 18.92 6.09 -2.24
N THR A 81 19.12 4.84 -1.81
CA THR A 81 18.04 3.94 -1.40
C THR A 81 18.56 2.95 -0.39
N ALA A 82 17.72 2.51 0.54
CA ALA A 82 18.03 1.35 1.39
C ALA A 82 17.41 0.05 0.87
N ALA A 83 16.94 0.04 -0.37
CA ALA A 83 16.49 -1.16 -1.06
C ALA A 83 17.67 -1.86 -1.74
N GLU A 84 17.68 -3.19 -1.73
CA GLU A 84 18.73 -4.02 -2.37
C GLU A 84 18.74 -3.80 -3.88
N ILE A 85 19.62 -2.92 -4.38
CA ILE A 85 19.59 -2.43 -5.76
C ILE A 85 19.70 -3.54 -6.81
N ARG A 86 20.50 -4.60 -6.56
CA ARG A 86 20.64 -5.74 -7.48
C ARG A 86 19.34 -6.51 -7.65
N THR A 87 18.49 -6.49 -6.65
CA THR A 87 17.20 -7.18 -6.66
C THR A 87 16.10 -6.31 -7.23
N VAL A 88 16.07 -5.02 -6.87
CA VAL A 88 14.92 -4.15 -7.17
C VAL A 88 15.09 -3.28 -8.39
N LEU A 89 16.33 -3.05 -8.89
CA LEU A 89 16.52 -2.21 -10.06
C LEU A 89 15.84 -2.85 -11.28
N THR A 90 14.88 -2.14 -11.82
CA THR A 90 14.02 -2.61 -12.90
C THR A 90 14.06 -1.60 -14.03
N VAL A 91 14.21 -2.09 -15.24
CA VAL A 91 14.20 -1.30 -16.48
C VAL A 91 13.03 -1.77 -17.34
N VAL A 92 12.16 -0.85 -17.73
CA VAL A 92 11.00 -1.13 -18.59
C VAL A 92 10.94 -0.11 -19.73
N ASP A 93 10.74 -0.61 -20.91
CA ASP A 93 10.51 0.18 -22.12
C ASP A 93 9.02 0.15 -22.50
N SER A 94 8.52 1.28 -22.97
CA SER A 94 7.15 1.37 -23.50
C SER A 94 7.10 2.35 -24.66
N GLN A 95 6.28 2.05 -25.65
CA GLN A 95 6.00 2.91 -26.79
C GLN A 95 4.50 2.91 -27.10
N TYR A 96 3.96 4.07 -27.42
CA TYR A 96 2.58 4.21 -27.85
C TYR A 96 2.48 5.34 -28.88
N GLU A 97 2.22 4.98 -30.13
CA GLU A 97 1.98 5.91 -31.27
C GLU A 97 2.94 7.12 -31.35
N GLY A 98 4.18 6.96 -30.89
CA GLY A 98 5.13 8.07 -30.81
C GLY A 98 6.49 7.68 -30.23
N PRO A 99 7.08 8.54 -29.41
CA PRO A 99 8.40 8.31 -28.83
C PRO A 99 8.46 7.04 -27.95
N LEU A 100 9.60 6.38 -27.96
CA LEU A 100 9.95 5.37 -26.98
C LEU A 100 10.20 6.07 -25.64
N CYS A 101 9.68 5.49 -24.56
CA CYS A 101 9.97 5.87 -23.18
C CYS A 101 10.57 4.69 -22.42
N LYS A 102 11.52 4.98 -21.55
CA LYS A 102 12.19 4.02 -20.69
C LYS A 102 12.06 4.49 -19.23
N SER A 103 11.71 3.60 -18.31
CA SER A 103 11.77 3.86 -16.88
C SER A 103 12.75 2.92 -16.21
N ILE A 104 13.66 3.50 -15.42
CA ILE A 104 14.60 2.78 -14.55
C ILE A 104 14.19 3.10 -13.13
N VAL A 105 13.85 2.07 -12.36
CA VAL A 105 13.21 2.21 -11.05
C VAL A 105 13.91 1.35 -10.02
N THR A 106 14.12 1.91 -8.82
CA THR A 106 14.34 1.14 -7.60
C THR A 106 13.22 1.43 -6.63
N ALA A 107 12.51 0.43 -6.13
CA ALA A 107 11.38 0.63 -5.25
C ALA A 107 11.44 -0.22 -3.99
N GLY A 108 11.22 0.44 -2.85
CA GLY A 108 11.02 -0.17 -1.55
C GLY A 108 10.08 0.69 -0.71
N VAL A 109 9.10 0.08 -0.07
CA VAL A 109 7.95 0.79 0.54
C VAL A 109 7.83 0.61 2.05
N SER A 110 8.94 0.37 2.75
CA SER A 110 8.91 0.21 4.22
C SER A 110 8.54 1.50 4.97
N ASN A 111 8.82 2.67 4.39
CA ASN A 111 8.48 4.00 4.88
C ASN A 111 7.37 4.65 4.04
N ARG A 112 6.44 3.82 3.56
CA ARG A 112 5.32 4.26 2.72
C ARG A 112 4.43 5.26 3.44
N VAL A 113 3.87 6.19 2.67
CA VAL A 113 3.01 7.25 3.16
C VAL A 113 1.97 7.62 2.11
N ARG A 114 0.81 8.05 2.55
CA ARG A 114 -0.18 8.72 1.70
C ARG A 114 0.10 10.22 1.75
N ALA A 115 0.21 10.85 0.59
CA ALA A 115 0.46 12.30 0.50
C ALA A 115 -0.65 13.07 1.23
N GLY A 116 -0.23 13.95 2.15
CA GLY A 116 -1.13 14.73 3.01
C GLY A 116 -1.32 14.17 4.43
N ASP A 117 -0.96 12.90 4.68
CA ASP A 117 -1.05 12.32 6.02
C ASP A 117 0.06 12.85 6.94
N ILE A 118 -0.28 13.08 8.20
CA ILE A 118 0.69 13.42 9.24
C ILE A 118 1.29 12.13 9.78
N ILE A 119 2.62 12.02 9.71
CA ILE A 119 3.32 10.83 10.18
C ILE A 119 3.73 11.04 11.64
N THR A 120 2.92 10.54 12.56
CA THR A 120 3.16 10.66 14.00
C THR A 120 3.96 9.49 14.59
N ASP A 121 4.00 8.35 13.91
CA ASP A 121 4.55 7.07 14.38
C ASP A 121 5.83 6.63 13.65
N MET A 122 6.51 7.54 12.95
CA MET A 122 7.70 7.22 12.16
C MET A 122 8.78 6.45 12.94
N PRO A 123 9.16 6.83 14.17
CA PRO A 123 10.17 6.07 14.93
C PRO A 123 9.76 4.62 15.20
N GLU A 124 8.47 4.37 15.45
CA GLU A 124 7.95 3.02 15.69
C GLU A 124 7.88 2.20 14.39
N ARG A 125 7.44 2.81 13.29
CA ARG A 125 7.46 2.19 11.95
C ARG A 125 8.87 1.82 11.54
N LEU A 126 9.84 2.71 11.74
CA LEU A 126 11.24 2.46 11.48
C LEU A 126 11.76 1.28 12.31
N ARG A 127 11.49 1.25 13.62
CA ARG A 127 11.88 0.15 14.51
C ARG A 127 11.26 -1.18 14.06
N LYS A 128 9.95 -1.22 13.77
CA LYS A 128 9.26 -2.41 13.27
C LYS A 128 9.81 -2.86 11.91
N SER A 129 10.17 -1.94 11.04
CA SER A 129 10.79 -2.23 9.74
C SER A 129 12.16 -2.86 9.90
N VAL A 130 12.98 -2.37 10.83
CA VAL A 130 14.29 -2.92 11.15
C VAL A 130 14.18 -4.33 11.75
N GLU A 131 13.24 -4.56 12.65
CA GLU A 131 12.99 -5.90 13.22
C GLU A 131 12.53 -6.90 12.15
N ARG A 132 11.62 -6.49 11.27
CA ARG A 132 11.19 -7.31 10.11
C ARG A 132 12.35 -7.57 9.14
N ALA A 133 13.24 -6.60 8.97
CA ALA A 133 14.42 -6.74 8.13
C ALA A 133 15.41 -7.78 8.65
N LYS A 134 15.57 -7.91 9.97
CA LYS A 134 16.42 -8.96 10.58
C LYS A 134 15.91 -10.38 10.26
N THR A 135 14.60 -10.56 10.17
CA THR A 135 13.96 -11.86 9.95
C THR A 135 13.73 -12.21 8.49
N ARG A 136 13.56 -11.22 7.60
CA ARG A 136 13.13 -11.43 6.21
C ARG A 136 14.01 -10.75 5.15
N LYS A 137 15.17 -10.22 5.48
CA LYS A 137 16.06 -9.42 4.60
C LYS A 137 15.38 -8.21 3.93
N ARG A 138 14.25 -7.74 4.45
CA ARG A 138 13.51 -6.58 3.94
C ARG A 138 14.05 -5.30 4.56
N GLY A 139 14.57 -4.38 3.74
CA GLY A 139 15.13 -3.09 4.16
C GLY A 139 14.12 -1.96 4.11
N MET A 140 14.43 -0.85 4.77
CA MET A 140 13.84 0.44 4.46
C MET A 140 14.13 0.76 3.00
N GLY A 141 13.19 1.42 2.32
CA GLY A 141 13.35 1.71 0.91
C GLY A 141 12.80 3.08 0.58
N THR A 142 13.13 3.54 -0.59
CA THR A 142 12.56 4.70 -1.25
C THR A 142 12.21 4.29 -2.68
N ILE A 143 11.47 5.13 -3.39
CA ILE A 143 11.20 4.91 -4.81
C ILE A 143 11.98 5.96 -5.59
N ASN A 144 13.00 5.52 -6.32
CA ASN A 144 13.74 6.36 -7.26
C ASN A 144 13.30 5.99 -8.67
N ILE A 145 13.02 7.00 -9.49
CA ILE A 145 12.54 6.82 -10.86
C ILE A 145 13.36 7.70 -11.80
N ILE A 146 13.96 7.10 -12.81
CA ILE A 146 14.57 7.80 -13.94
C ILE A 146 13.70 7.49 -15.16
N ALA A 147 12.90 8.48 -15.58
CA ALA A 147 11.96 8.34 -16.70
C ALA A 147 12.50 9.10 -17.93
N ILE A 148 12.77 8.37 -19.01
CA ILE A 148 13.50 8.85 -20.17
C ILE A 148 12.56 8.85 -21.38
N SER A 149 12.52 9.97 -22.13
CA SER A 149 11.88 10.07 -23.44
C SER A 149 12.92 10.05 -24.57
N SER A 150 12.63 9.37 -25.68
CA SER A 150 13.46 9.45 -26.89
C SER A 150 13.25 10.74 -27.69
N ALA A 151 12.22 11.53 -27.37
CA ALA A 151 11.97 12.82 -27.99
C ALA A 151 12.34 13.96 -27.03
N PRO A 152 12.84 15.11 -27.56
CA PRO A 152 13.07 16.30 -26.77
C PRO A 152 11.77 16.80 -26.12
N LEU A 153 11.86 17.21 -24.86
CA LEU A 153 10.74 17.77 -24.09
C LEU A 153 11.01 19.25 -23.77
N SER A 154 9.99 20.10 -23.84
CA SER A 154 10.05 21.45 -23.28
C SER A 154 10.09 21.41 -21.75
N ALA A 155 10.36 22.53 -21.09
CA ALA A 155 10.33 22.61 -19.63
C ALA A 155 8.94 22.28 -19.08
N GLU A 156 7.89 22.77 -19.76
CA GLU A 156 6.50 22.51 -19.43
C GLU A 156 6.15 21.02 -19.59
N ALA A 157 6.64 20.39 -20.67
CA ALA A 157 6.44 18.96 -20.89
C ALA A 157 7.18 18.10 -19.86
N LYS A 158 8.39 18.50 -19.41
CA LYS A 158 9.10 17.83 -18.31
C LYS A 158 8.32 17.94 -16.99
N MET A 159 7.71 19.09 -16.72
CA MET A 159 6.85 19.26 -15.54
C MET A 159 5.60 18.39 -15.63
N ASN A 160 4.93 18.33 -16.81
CA ASN A 160 3.82 17.38 -17.03
C ASN A 160 4.27 15.94 -16.83
N ALA A 161 5.44 15.56 -17.33
CA ALA A 161 6.02 14.24 -17.17
C ALA A 161 6.23 13.88 -15.70
N ALA A 162 6.71 14.82 -14.87
CA ALA A 162 6.88 14.59 -13.43
C ALA A 162 5.55 14.28 -12.73
N ILE A 163 4.47 14.98 -13.12
CA ILE A 163 3.11 14.67 -12.63
C ILE A 163 2.71 13.25 -13.05
N VAL A 164 2.79 12.95 -14.35
CA VAL A 164 2.40 11.65 -14.92
C VAL A 164 3.18 10.50 -14.32
N VAL A 165 4.50 10.66 -14.10
CA VAL A 165 5.36 9.65 -13.49
C VAL A 165 4.97 9.41 -12.02
N THR A 166 4.64 10.46 -11.28
CA THR A 166 4.19 10.36 -9.88
C THR A 166 2.83 9.66 -9.77
N GLU A 167 1.88 9.98 -10.67
CA GLU A 167 0.60 9.28 -10.77
C GLU A 167 0.79 7.81 -11.15
N ALA A 168 1.64 7.52 -12.13
CA ALA A 168 1.96 6.16 -12.57
C ALA A 168 2.63 5.32 -11.48
N LYS A 169 3.53 5.93 -10.67
CA LYS A 169 4.11 5.32 -9.47
C LYS A 169 3.01 4.88 -8.50
N THR A 170 2.10 5.80 -8.17
CA THR A 170 0.97 5.53 -7.27
C THR A 170 0.07 4.41 -7.82
N ALA A 171 -0.27 4.45 -9.12
CA ALA A 171 -1.05 3.41 -9.76
C ALA A 171 -0.33 2.05 -9.76
N GLY A 172 1.00 2.02 -9.89
CA GLY A 172 1.81 0.81 -9.76
C GLY A 172 1.74 0.22 -8.36
N MET A 173 1.87 1.03 -7.32
CA MET A 173 1.70 0.62 -5.92
C MET A 173 0.29 0.10 -5.64
N GLN A 174 -0.73 0.82 -6.07
CA GLN A 174 -2.14 0.44 -5.86
C GLN A 174 -2.50 -0.87 -6.57
N SER A 175 -1.90 -1.15 -7.73
CA SER A 175 -2.11 -2.43 -8.44
C SER A 175 -1.64 -3.65 -7.64
N LEU A 176 -0.82 -3.43 -6.62
CA LEU A 176 -0.33 -4.46 -5.69
C LEU A 176 -1.02 -4.40 -4.33
N GLY A 177 -2.07 -3.59 -4.19
CA GLY A 177 -2.84 -3.45 -2.96
C GLY A 177 -2.27 -2.47 -1.94
N HIS A 178 -1.23 -1.67 -2.29
CA HIS A 178 -0.75 -0.59 -1.43
C HIS A 178 -1.68 0.61 -1.51
N PRO A 179 -2.31 1.05 -0.41
CA PRO A 179 -3.19 2.21 -0.42
C PRO A 179 -2.44 3.55 -0.36
N GLU A 180 -1.14 3.50 -0.07
CA GLU A 180 -0.28 4.66 0.02
C GLU A 180 0.10 5.20 -1.37
N THR A 181 0.55 6.46 -1.43
CA THR A 181 0.87 7.14 -2.71
C THR A 181 2.36 7.15 -3.05
N GLY A 182 3.21 6.77 -2.10
CA GLY A 182 4.67 6.75 -2.25
C GLY A 182 5.35 6.48 -0.92
N THR A 183 6.59 6.94 -0.80
CA THR A 183 7.37 6.92 0.44
C THR A 183 7.75 8.35 0.85
N THR A 184 8.37 8.49 2.03
CA THR A 184 8.78 9.81 2.56
C THR A 184 9.94 10.46 1.80
N SER A 185 10.61 9.72 0.90
CA SER A 185 11.87 10.14 0.28
C SER A 185 11.95 9.84 -1.23
N ASP A 186 10.81 9.70 -1.89
CA ASP A 186 10.77 9.42 -3.32
C ASP A 186 11.50 10.49 -4.14
N ALA A 187 12.23 10.06 -5.16
CA ALA A 187 12.89 10.95 -6.09
C ALA A 187 12.64 10.57 -7.55
N VAL A 188 12.50 11.59 -8.40
CA VAL A 188 12.17 11.44 -9.82
C VAL A 188 13.16 12.26 -10.67
N ALA A 189 13.63 11.69 -11.77
CA ALA A 189 14.30 12.38 -12.84
C ALA A 189 13.53 12.19 -14.15
N ILE A 190 13.23 13.30 -14.82
CA ILE A 190 12.66 13.33 -16.16
C ILE A 190 13.79 13.69 -17.13
N VAL A 191 14.03 12.80 -18.09
CA VAL A 191 15.19 12.82 -18.97
C VAL A 191 14.75 12.88 -20.42
N SER A 192 15.34 13.76 -21.20
CA SER A 192 15.06 13.87 -22.65
C SER A 192 16.29 14.35 -23.42
N PRO A 193 16.42 14.00 -24.72
CA PRO A 193 17.54 14.49 -25.52
C PRO A 193 17.52 16.03 -25.66
N PRO A 194 18.69 16.65 -25.77
CA PRO A 194 18.79 18.08 -26.05
C PRO A 194 18.43 18.40 -27.50
N GLY A 195 18.03 19.65 -27.77
CA GLY A 195 17.84 20.17 -29.13
C GLY A 195 16.60 19.64 -29.83
N GLY A 196 16.51 19.88 -31.14
CA GLY A 196 15.39 19.41 -31.97
C GLY A 196 14.05 20.13 -31.72
N GLU A 197 13.00 19.63 -32.39
CA GLU A 197 11.62 20.05 -32.12
C GLU A 197 11.15 19.46 -30.80
N ARG A 198 10.82 20.31 -29.85
CA ARG A 198 10.43 19.91 -28.49
C ARG A 198 8.95 19.63 -28.41
N LEU A 199 8.57 18.51 -27.83
CA LEU A 199 7.19 18.25 -27.44
C LEU A 199 6.81 19.20 -26.30
N GLN A 200 5.68 19.88 -26.48
CA GLN A 200 5.19 20.89 -25.53
C GLN A 200 4.40 20.29 -24.37
N TYR A 201 3.92 19.07 -24.53
CA TYR A 201 3.05 18.37 -23.56
C TYR A 201 3.50 16.93 -23.38
N CYS A 202 3.42 16.45 -22.12
CA CYS A 202 3.65 15.07 -21.74
C CYS A 202 2.58 14.58 -20.74
N GLY A 203 1.35 15.07 -20.86
CA GLY A 203 0.23 14.63 -20.03
C GLY A 203 -0.31 13.25 -20.45
N THR A 204 -1.16 12.69 -19.63
CA THR A 204 -1.75 11.34 -19.83
C THR A 204 -2.59 11.18 -21.10
N GLY A 205 -2.94 12.26 -21.78
CA GLY A 205 -3.62 12.27 -23.08
C GLY A 205 -2.67 12.30 -24.30
N THR A 206 -1.34 12.32 -24.11
CA THR A 206 -0.35 12.36 -25.18
C THR A 206 0.33 11.01 -25.36
N SER A 207 0.81 10.73 -26.58
CA SER A 207 1.51 9.48 -26.89
C SER A 207 2.72 9.27 -25.97
N VAL A 208 3.54 10.32 -25.77
CA VAL A 208 4.71 10.28 -24.89
C VAL A 208 4.33 10.09 -23.42
N GLY A 209 3.29 10.79 -22.95
CA GLY A 209 2.81 10.66 -21.56
C GLY A 209 2.23 9.25 -21.29
N ILE A 210 1.47 8.69 -22.22
CA ILE A 210 0.97 7.31 -22.12
C ILE A 210 2.13 6.31 -22.06
N ALA A 211 3.12 6.43 -22.94
CA ALA A 211 4.27 5.54 -22.96
C ALA A 211 5.08 5.64 -21.66
N MET A 212 5.36 6.85 -21.19
CA MET A 212 6.10 7.09 -19.95
C MET A 212 5.35 6.57 -18.72
N ALA A 213 4.03 6.79 -18.63
CA ALA A 213 3.20 6.27 -17.56
C ALA A 213 3.18 4.73 -17.53
N ARG A 214 3.05 4.08 -18.70
CA ARG A 214 3.07 2.61 -18.78
C ARG A 214 4.41 2.04 -18.31
N ALA A 215 5.54 2.56 -18.84
CA ALA A 215 6.86 2.13 -18.42
C ALA A 215 7.07 2.28 -16.91
N THR A 216 6.69 3.43 -16.35
CA THR A 216 6.87 3.72 -14.92
C THR A 216 5.98 2.83 -14.05
N ARG A 217 4.68 2.71 -14.37
CA ARG A 217 3.75 1.88 -13.61
C ARG A 217 4.19 0.43 -13.56
N GLU A 218 4.60 -0.10 -14.70
CA GLU A 218 5.07 -1.49 -14.82
C GLU A 218 6.40 -1.68 -14.08
N ALA A 219 7.37 -0.78 -14.25
CA ALA A 219 8.66 -0.86 -13.56
C ALA A 219 8.52 -0.81 -12.05
N VAL A 220 7.66 0.06 -11.51
CA VAL A 220 7.37 0.13 -10.07
C VAL A 220 6.74 -1.18 -9.58
N ALA A 221 5.75 -1.72 -10.30
CA ALA A 221 5.11 -2.96 -9.93
C ALA A 221 6.07 -4.16 -9.97
N ILE A 222 6.95 -4.27 -10.97
CA ILE A 222 7.97 -5.32 -11.05
C ILE A 222 8.98 -5.17 -9.92
N SER A 223 9.50 -3.96 -9.69
CA SER A 223 10.48 -3.67 -8.64
C SER A 223 9.96 -4.04 -7.24
N LEU A 224 8.69 -3.75 -6.93
CA LEU A 224 8.08 -4.13 -5.67
C LEU A 224 7.82 -5.64 -5.56
N LYS A 225 7.40 -6.29 -6.65
CA LYS A 225 7.21 -7.74 -6.70
C LYS A 225 8.52 -8.51 -6.48
N SER A 226 9.65 -8.03 -7.00
CA SER A 226 10.95 -8.70 -6.86
C SER A 226 11.39 -8.84 -5.40
N ARG A 227 10.87 -8.00 -4.50
CA ARG A 227 11.09 -8.05 -3.06
C ARG A 227 10.01 -8.78 -2.28
N GLU A 228 8.96 -9.26 -2.95
CA GLU A 228 7.74 -9.73 -2.28
C GLU A 228 7.16 -8.67 -1.32
N ASP A 229 7.27 -7.40 -1.70
CA ASP A 229 6.85 -6.26 -0.88
C ASP A 229 5.35 -6.02 -1.07
N PHE A 230 4.58 -7.01 -0.64
CA PHE A 230 3.12 -6.94 -0.63
C PHE A 230 2.63 -6.39 0.71
N PRO A 231 1.50 -5.66 0.73
CA PRO A 231 0.86 -5.32 1.99
C PRO A 231 0.55 -6.59 2.78
N GLU A 232 0.67 -6.51 4.09
CA GLU A 232 0.22 -7.61 4.97
C GLU A 232 -1.27 -7.88 4.67
N PRO A 233 -1.70 -9.15 4.67
CA PRO A 233 -3.12 -9.47 4.54
C PRO A 233 -3.93 -8.65 5.55
N TYR A 234 -4.97 -7.99 5.06
CA TYR A 234 -5.81 -7.12 5.87
C TYR A 234 -6.85 -7.98 6.59
N SER A 235 -6.67 -8.20 7.88
CA SER A 235 -7.62 -8.99 8.68
C SER A 235 -8.89 -8.20 8.97
N PHE A 236 -10.00 -8.91 9.18
CA PHE A 236 -11.25 -8.26 9.56
C PHE A 236 -11.15 -7.49 10.88
N ILE A 237 -10.35 -7.94 11.83
CA ILE A 237 -10.13 -7.23 13.10
C ILE A 237 -9.57 -5.83 12.84
N LYS A 238 -8.56 -5.74 11.95
CA LYS A 238 -8.00 -4.46 11.57
C LYS A 238 -8.97 -3.60 10.75
N ALA A 239 -9.79 -4.23 9.90
CA ALA A 239 -10.82 -3.53 9.16
C ALA A 239 -11.90 -2.92 10.08
N LEU A 240 -12.26 -3.62 11.15
CA LEU A 240 -13.22 -3.13 12.14
C LEU A 240 -12.63 -1.99 13.01
N GLU A 241 -11.31 -1.96 13.22
CA GLU A 241 -10.64 -0.82 13.90
C GLU A 241 -10.83 0.50 13.13
N ASP A 242 -10.94 0.45 11.78
CA ASP A 242 -11.24 1.63 10.94
C ASP A 242 -12.66 2.20 11.20
N PHE A 243 -13.53 1.43 11.86
CA PHE A 243 -14.86 1.82 12.33
C PHE A 243 -14.90 2.04 13.85
N ASP A 244 -13.75 2.19 14.51
CA ASP A 244 -13.61 2.31 15.95
C ASP A 244 -14.21 1.12 16.73
N VAL A 245 -14.22 -0.08 16.13
CA VAL A 245 -14.68 -1.31 16.75
C VAL A 245 -13.49 -2.14 17.23
N THR A 246 -13.40 -2.32 18.55
CA THR A 246 -12.32 -3.10 19.18
C THR A 246 -12.82 -4.43 19.74
N PRO A 247 -11.94 -5.44 19.93
CA PRO A 247 -12.30 -6.70 20.59
C PRO A 247 -12.92 -6.53 21.99
N ALA A 248 -12.53 -5.50 22.73
CA ALA A 248 -13.11 -5.20 24.03
C ALA A 248 -14.58 -4.75 23.92
N GLN A 249 -14.88 -3.85 22.96
CA GLN A 249 -16.24 -3.39 22.72
C GLN A 249 -17.15 -4.51 22.19
N LEU A 250 -16.61 -5.46 21.39
CA LEU A 250 -17.37 -6.64 20.95
C LEU A 250 -17.73 -7.54 22.15
N TRP A 251 -16.79 -7.72 23.08
CA TRP A 251 -17.08 -8.43 24.33
C TRP A 251 -18.14 -7.71 25.17
N ASP A 252 -18.03 -6.41 25.34
CA ASP A 252 -19.01 -5.61 26.08
C ASP A 252 -20.41 -5.74 25.46
N SER A 253 -20.51 -5.71 24.12
CA SER A 253 -21.77 -5.97 23.41
C SER A 253 -22.30 -7.40 23.63
N ALA A 254 -21.42 -8.39 23.68
CA ALA A 254 -21.80 -9.76 23.97
C ALA A 254 -22.36 -9.89 25.40
N LEU A 255 -21.74 -9.21 26.35
CA LEU A 255 -22.10 -9.25 27.77
C LEU A 255 -23.48 -8.61 28.06
N GLU A 256 -23.89 -7.58 27.30
CA GLU A 256 -25.22 -6.97 27.47
C GLU A 256 -26.37 -7.95 27.22
N LEU A 257 -26.18 -8.94 26.34
CA LEU A 257 -27.19 -9.96 26.07
C LEU A 257 -26.87 -11.32 26.72
N TYR A 258 -25.79 -11.43 27.48
CA TYR A 258 -25.47 -12.63 28.20
C TYR A 258 -26.51 -12.97 29.26
N ILE A 259 -27.02 -14.19 29.24
CA ILE A 259 -27.92 -14.70 30.29
C ILE A 259 -27.05 -15.43 31.33
N PRO A 260 -26.88 -14.88 32.55
CA PRO A 260 -25.98 -15.46 33.53
C PRO A 260 -26.34 -16.90 33.88
N ASN A 261 -25.37 -17.80 33.84
CA ASN A 261 -25.41 -19.12 34.41
C ASN A 261 -24.57 -19.10 35.70
N PRO A 262 -25.11 -19.49 36.87
CA PRO A 262 -24.39 -19.45 38.15
C PRO A 262 -23.10 -20.29 38.19
N GLU A 263 -22.99 -21.30 37.32
CA GLU A 263 -21.85 -22.22 37.25
C GLU A 263 -20.72 -21.71 36.32
N TRP A 264 -20.96 -20.62 35.57
CA TRP A 264 -20.01 -20.13 34.58
C TRP A 264 -19.33 -18.85 35.04
N ASP A 265 -18.00 -18.86 35.04
CA ASP A 265 -17.19 -17.68 35.32
C ASP A 265 -17.14 -16.72 34.12
N THR A 266 -17.53 -15.47 34.33
CA THR A 266 -17.55 -14.45 33.28
C THR A 266 -16.16 -14.16 32.70
N GLU A 267 -15.09 -14.22 33.50
CA GLU A 267 -13.72 -14.01 33.03
C GLU A 267 -13.22 -15.19 32.18
N GLU A 268 -13.66 -16.41 32.52
CA GLU A 268 -13.42 -17.55 31.64
C GLU A 268 -14.12 -17.39 30.31
N LEU A 269 -15.40 -16.98 30.28
CA LEU A 269 -16.15 -16.71 29.05
C LEU A 269 -15.48 -15.62 28.22
N ARG A 270 -14.97 -14.55 28.85
CA ARG A 270 -14.22 -13.50 28.17
C ARG A 270 -12.96 -14.03 27.48
N THR A 271 -12.25 -14.91 28.17
CA THR A 271 -11.05 -15.57 27.64
C THR A 271 -11.40 -16.46 26.45
N MET A 272 -12.48 -17.23 26.53
CA MET A 272 -13.00 -18.05 25.44
C MET A 272 -13.43 -17.19 24.24
N PHE A 273 -14.11 -16.07 24.47
CA PHE A 273 -14.54 -15.13 23.45
C PHE A 273 -13.32 -14.55 22.69
N ARG A 274 -12.32 -14.08 23.42
CA ARG A 274 -11.08 -13.55 22.84
C ARG A 274 -10.33 -14.60 22.02
N SER A 275 -10.20 -15.81 22.56
CA SER A 275 -9.59 -16.94 21.84
C SER A 275 -10.36 -17.29 20.57
N SER A 276 -11.69 -17.20 20.59
CA SER A 276 -12.54 -17.43 19.43
C SER A 276 -12.35 -16.34 18.37
N LEU A 277 -12.27 -15.07 18.78
CA LEU A 277 -11.95 -13.95 17.86
C LEU A 277 -10.58 -14.16 17.19
N ASP A 278 -9.56 -14.57 17.96
CA ASP A 278 -8.22 -14.83 17.42
C ASP A 278 -8.22 -16.04 16.47
N HIS A 279 -9.05 -17.04 16.74
CA HIS A 279 -9.24 -18.21 15.86
C HIS A 279 -9.91 -17.81 14.54
N TYR A 280 -11.06 -17.15 14.62
CA TYR A 280 -11.80 -16.70 13.45
C TYR A 280 -11.09 -15.56 12.69
N GLY A 281 -10.24 -14.79 13.36
CA GLY A 281 -9.35 -13.81 12.73
C GLY A 281 -8.39 -14.42 11.70
N LYS A 282 -8.15 -15.75 11.79
CA LYS A 282 -7.31 -16.50 10.83
C LYS A 282 -8.13 -17.31 9.83
N ASP A 283 -9.45 -17.39 10.00
CA ASP A 283 -10.33 -18.12 9.10
C ASP A 283 -10.60 -17.31 7.82
N ILE A 284 -10.36 -17.94 6.66
CA ILE A 284 -10.50 -17.29 5.36
C ILE A 284 -11.95 -16.91 5.05
N ASN A 285 -12.92 -17.72 5.47
CA ASN A 285 -14.33 -17.51 5.15
C ASN A 285 -14.89 -16.39 6.03
N VAL A 286 -14.55 -16.38 7.33
CA VAL A 286 -14.92 -15.29 8.24
C VAL A 286 -14.33 -13.96 7.76
N ASN A 287 -13.03 -13.93 7.43
CA ASN A 287 -12.42 -12.73 6.88
C ASN A 287 -13.13 -12.27 5.59
N SER A 288 -13.46 -13.19 4.68
CA SER A 288 -14.11 -12.84 3.42
C SER A 288 -15.48 -12.25 3.61
N LEU A 289 -16.31 -12.81 4.50
CA LEU A 289 -17.67 -12.30 4.78
C LEU A 289 -17.62 -10.93 5.47
N VAL A 290 -16.78 -10.76 6.49
CA VAL A 290 -16.66 -9.48 7.19
C VAL A 290 -16.09 -8.40 6.26
N MET A 291 -15.08 -8.73 5.44
CA MET A 291 -14.52 -7.77 4.48
C MET A 291 -15.52 -7.38 3.39
N ALA A 292 -16.42 -8.29 2.99
CA ALA A 292 -17.51 -7.95 2.08
C ALA A 292 -18.46 -6.92 2.71
N ALA A 293 -18.85 -7.11 3.97
CA ALA A 293 -19.68 -6.14 4.71
C ALA A 293 -18.98 -4.79 4.86
N VAL A 294 -17.69 -4.76 5.24
CA VAL A 294 -16.88 -3.53 5.33
C VAL A 294 -16.87 -2.76 4.01
N LEU A 295 -16.66 -3.45 2.88
CA LEU A 295 -16.65 -2.81 1.56
C LEU A 295 -18.02 -2.25 1.19
N LEU A 296 -19.08 -3.02 1.44
CA LEU A 296 -20.46 -2.60 1.15
C LEU A 296 -20.90 -1.43 2.02
N GLU A 297 -20.50 -1.42 3.30
CA GLU A 297 -20.71 -0.27 4.20
C GLU A 297 -20.07 1.01 3.64
N GLN A 298 -18.80 0.92 3.22
CA GLN A 298 -18.08 2.05 2.64
C GLN A 298 -18.73 2.53 1.34
N TRP A 299 -19.25 1.63 0.51
CA TRP A 299 -19.93 1.98 -0.72
C TRP A 299 -21.33 2.54 -0.46
N GLY A 300 -22.06 2.00 0.53
CA GLY A 300 -23.35 2.52 0.94
C GLY A 300 -23.25 3.94 1.47
N ALA A 301 -22.28 4.21 2.34
CA ALA A 301 -22.00 5.54 2.88
C ALA A 301 -21.63 6.58 1.80
N GLN A 302 -21.22 6.14 0.60
CA GLN A 302 -20.86 6.97 -0.54
C GLN A 302 -21.94 6.98 -1.65
N ASP A 303 -23.13 6.45 -1.39
CA ASP A 303 -24.21 6.29 -2.37
C ASP A 303 -23.79 5.53 -3.65
N LYS A 304 -22.93 4.53 -3.53
CA LYS A 304 -22.36 3.75 -4.65
C LYS A 304 -23.02 2.39 -4.86
N ILE A 305 -23.97 2.00 -4.02
CA ILE A 305 -24.69 0.73 -4.20
C ILE A 305 -25.79 0.95 -5.23
N TYR A 306 -25.71 0.23 -6.36
CA TYR A 306 -26.73 0.29 -7.40
C TYR A 306 -28.09 -0.18 -6.87
N GLY A 307 -29.13 0.61 -7.10
CA GLY A 307 -30.49 0.31 -6.67
C GLY A 307 -30.92 1.01 -5.38
N LEU A 308 -29.97 1.61 -4.65
CA LEU A 308 -30.29 2.50 -3.52
C LEU A 308 -30.32 3.96 -3.97
N GLY A 309 -31.30 4.71 -3.48
CA GLY A 309 -31.41 6.16 -3.69
C GLY A 309 -30.38 6.93 -2.83
N GLN A 310 -30.11 8.18 -3.20
CA GLN A 310 -29.18 9.04 -2.47
C GLN A 310 -29.61 9.20 -1.00
N GLY A 311 -28.71 8.91 -0.07
CA GLY A 311 -28.92 8.98 1.37
C GLY A 311 -29.94 7.95 1.89
N GLU A 312 -30.35 6.99 1.09
CA GLU A 312 -31.26 5.93 1.50
C GLU A 312 -30.59 4.90 2.39
N PHE A 313 -29.32 4.61 2.10
CA PHE A 313 -28.49 3.67 2.88
C PHE A 313 -28.47 4.00 4.38
N ALA A 314 -28.30 5.27 4.74
CA ALA A 314 -28.23 5.70 6.14
C ALA A 314 -29.54 5.52 6.93
N ARG A 315 -30.64 5.14 6.25
CA ARG A 315 -31.95 4.90 6.88
C ARG A 315 -32.27 3.43 7.03
N ASP A 316 -31.33 2.58 6.68
CA ASP A 316 -31.50 1.13 6.71
C ASP A 316 -32.82 0.70 6.05
N PRO A 317 -32.89 0.78 4.69
CA PRO A 317 -34.16 0.61 4.00
C PRO A 317 -34.59 -0.85 3.98
N VAL A 318 -35.83 -1.13 4.30
CA VAL A 318 -36.43 -2.48 4.46
C VAL A 318 -36.20 -3.43 3.25
N HIS A 319 -35.92 -2.90 2.08
CA HIS A 319 -35.64 -3.73 0.89
C HIS A 319 -34.17 -4.05 0.70
N LEU A 320 -33.26 -3.49 1.48
CA LEU A 320 -31.89 -3.93 1.63
C LEU A 320 -31.92 -5.12 2.60
N ILE A 321 -31.67 -6.30 2.12
CA ILE A 321 -31.64 -7.53 2.91
C ILE A 321 -30.30 -8.26 2.78
N ALA A 322 -29.36 -7.65 2.07
CA ALA A 322 -28.05 -8.23 1.82
C ALA A 322 -27.16 -8.18 3.06
N ASP A 323 -27.38 -7.22 3.93
CA ASP A 323 -26.76 -7.01 5.22
C ASP A 323 -27.11 -8.15 6.20
N GLU A 324 -28.41 -8.40 6.43
CA GLU A 324 -28.85 -9.52 7.24
C GLU A 324 -28.40 -10.87 6.66
N MET A 325 -28.44 -11.01 5.31
CA MET A 325 -27.95 -12.24 4.67
C MET A 325 -26.47 -12.50 4.99
N LEU A 326 -25.60 -11.50 4.98
CA LEU A 326 -24.20 -11.63 5.32
C LEU A 326 -24.01 -12.01 6.80
N GLY A 327 -24.70 -11.31 7.71
CA GLY A 327 -24.67 -11.60 9.15
C GLY A 327 -25.18 -13.02 9.48
N MET A 328 -26.31 -13.42 8.89
CA MET A 328 -26.87 -14.76 9.04
C MET A 328 -25.91 -15.84 8.53
N GLN A 329 -25.30 -15.65 7.35
CA GLN A 329 -24.35 -16.65 6.82
C GLN A 329 -23.12 -16.78 7.71
N LEU A 330 -22.62 -15.68 8.26
CA LEU A 330 -21.50 -15.70 9.20
C LEU A 330 -21.88 -16.46 10.49
N ALA A 331 -23.03 -16.16 11.10
CA ALA A 331 -23.51 -16.83 12.29
C ALA A 331 -23.70 -18.34 12.06
N GLN A 332 -24.28 -18.70 10.90
CA GLN A 332 -24.48 -20.09 10.51
C GLN A 332 -23.15 -20.82 10.29
N TYR A 333 -22.18 -20.16 9.69
CA TYR A 333 -20.84 -20.72 9.49
C TYR A 333 -20.14 -21.01 10.81
N ILE A 334 -20.25 -20.10 11.79
CA ILE A 334 -19.59 -20.22 13.09
C ILE A 334 -20.25 -21.28 13.99
N ALA A 335 -21.60 -21.28 14.09
CA ALA A 335 -22.32 -22.07 15.10
C ALA A 335 -23.58 -22.78 14.56
N GLY A 336 -23.69 -22.92 13.24
CA GLY A 336 -24.82 -23.62 12.62
C GLY A 336 -26.15 -22.92 12.92
N THR A 337 -27.21 -23.72 13.00
CA THR A 337 -28.57 -23.19 13.27
C THR A 337 -28.67 -22.44 14.62
N ARG A 338 -27.90 -22.85 15.64
CA ARG A 338 -27.87 -22.14 16.93
C ARG A 338 -27.33 -20.73 16.77
N GLY A 339 -26.34 -20.52 15.91
CA GLY A 339 -25.81 -19.20 15.58
C GLY A 339 -26.87 -18.27 14.99
N LEU A 340 -27.79 -18.77 14.14
CA LEU A 340 -28.87 -17.97 13.57
C LEU A 340 -29.86 -17.45 14.63
N PHE A 341 -30.14 -18.24 15.69
CA PHE A 341 -30.98 -17.78 16.80
C PHE A 341 -30.30 -16.64 17.58
N GLU A 342 -28.99 -16.76 17.82
CA GLU A 342 -28.23 -15.69 18.47
C GLU A 342 -28.10 -14.48 17.55
N PHE A 343 -27.84 -14.63 16.25
CA PHE A 343 -27.88 -13.54 15.29
C PHE A 343 -29.16 -12.71 15.44
N ASN A 344 -30.32 -13.37 15.32
CA ASN A 344 -31.62 -12.71 15.43
C ASN A 344 -31.81 -11.99 16.79
N ARG A 345 -31.23 -12.51 17.86
CA ARG A 345 -31.28 -11.89 19.18
C ARG A 345 -30.43 -10.63 19.23
N PHE A 346 -29.20 -10.68 18.68
CA PHE A 346 -28.30 -9.54 18.63
C PHE A 346 -28.81 -8.45 17.66
N ASP A 347 -29.34 -8.83 16.52
CA ASP A 347 -29.89 -7.92 15.53
C ASP A 347 -31.11 -7.13 16.09
N ARG A 348 -32.01 -7.78 16.80
CA ARG A 348 -33.17 -7.11 17.43
C ARG A 348 -32.79 -6.12 18.51
N HIS A 349 -31.70 -6.29 19.21
CA HIS A 349 -31.32 -5.47 20.37
C HIS A 349 -30.17 -4.53 20.06
N LYS A 350 -29.33 -4.85 19.07
CA LYS A 350 -28.12 -4.09 18.63
C LYS A 350 -27.33 -3.52 19.80
N PRO A 351 -26.79 -4.40 20.72
CA PRO A 351 -26.18 -3.97 21.97
C PRO A 351 -24.84 -3.28 21.76
N GLY A 352 -24.49 -2.36 22.64
CA GLY A 352 -23.19 -1.73 22.74
C GLY A 352 -22.72 -1.04 21.46
N VAL A 353 -21.55 -1.45 20.94
CA VAL A 353 -20.94 -0.87 19.74
C VAL A 353 -21.77 -1.18 18.47
N ILE A 354 -22.46 -2.30 18.44
CA ILE A 354 -23.25 -2.76 17.28
C ILE A 354 -24.31 -1.71 16.92
N GLY A 355 -25.07 -1.20 17.88
CA GLY A 355 -26.14 -0.23 17.63
C GLY A 355 -25.70 1.17 17.16
N ARG A 356 -24.39 1.38 16.96
CA ARG A 356 -23.83 2.64 16.44
C ARG A 356 -23.29 2.49 15.01
N MET A 357 -23.31 1.29 14.47
CA MET A 357 -22.79 0.98 13.14
C MET A 357 -23.85 1.19 12.06
N GLY A 358 -23.42 1.23 10.82
CA GLY A 358 -24.32 1.21 9.69
C GLY A 358 -24.77 -0.20 9.32
N PRO A 359 -25.72 -0.35 8.37
CA PRO A 359 -26.46 -1.59 8.11
C PRO A 359 -25.60 -2.85 7.93
N PHE A 360 -24.58 -2.78 7.09
CA PHE A 360 -23.73 -3.95 6.84
C PHE A 360 -22.81 -4.30 8.02
N ILE A 361 -22.32 -3.30 8.75
CA ILE A 361 -21.43 -3.53 9.87
C ILE A 361 -22.20 -4.03 11.09
N ASP A 362 -23.38 -3.47 11.37
CA ASP A 362 -24.14 -3.91 12.53
C ASP A 362 -24.58 -5.37 12.39
N ASP A 363 -25.07 -5.79 11.23
CA ASP A 363 -25.51 -7.14 10.98
C ASP A 363 -24.39 -8.16 10.94
N ILE A 364 -23.25 -7.80 10.31
CA ILE A 364 -22.08 -8.70 10.33
C ILE A 364 -21.52 -8.88 11.75
N LEU A 365 -21.58 -7.84 12.58
CA LEU A 365 -21.20 -7.93 13.99
C LEU A 365 -22.21 -8.76 14.80
N CYS A 366 -23.53 -8.65 14.53
CA CYS A 366 -24.53 -9.54 15.08
C CYS A 366 -24.22 -11.00 14.77
N GLY A 367 -23.82 -11.29 13.53
CA GLY A 367 -23.42 -12.62 13.08
C GLY A 367 -22.16 -13.12 13.77
N LEU A 368 -21.15 -12.28 13.88
CA LEU A 368 -19.86 -12.62 14.50
C LEU A 368 -20.02 -12.87 16.01
N VAL A 369 -20.58 -11.89 16.73
CA VAL A 369 -20.73 -11.97 18.18
C VAL A 369 -21.72 -13.05 18.57
N GLY A 370 -22.89 -13.09 17.92
CA GLY A 370 -23.90 -14.12 18.15
C GLY A 370 -23.40 -15.54 17.86
N GLY A 371 -22.69 -15.73 16.74
CA GLY A 371 -22.07 -17.00 16.39
C GLY A 371 -21.03 -17.45 17.41
N ILE A 372 -20.12 -16.57 17.83
CA ILE A 372 -19.11 -16.88 18.84
C ILE A 372 -19.76 -17.23 20.18
N MET A 373 -20.72 -16.45 20.66
CA MET A 373 -21.39 -16.72 21.93
C MET A 373 -22.16 -18.04 21.89
N SER A 374 -22.85 -18.33 20.79
CA SER A 374 -23.52 -19.60 20.59
C SER A 374 -22.54 -20.81 20.61
N SER A 375 -21.37 -20.65 20.02
CA SER A 375 -20.32 -21.67 20.06
C SER A 375 -19.79 -21.88 21.48
N ILE A 376 -19.58 -20.80 22.25
CA ILE A 376 -19.15 -20.86 23.64
C ILE A 376 -20.18 -21.57 24.51
N TYR A 377 -21.47 -21.21 24.40
CA TYR A 377 -22.56 -21.89 25.14
C TYR A 377 -22.59 -23.37 24.83
N THR A 378 -22.46 -23.76 23.58
CA THR A 378 -22.45 -25.15 23.16
C THR A 378 -21.31 -25.93 23.85
N LYS A 379 -20.10 -25.38 23.87
CA LYS A 379 -18.93 -26.00 24.52
C LYS A 379 -19.14 -26.13 26.02
N LYS A 380 -19.66 -25.10 26.69
CA LYS A 380 -19.91 -25.13 28.13
C LYS A 380 -20.95 -26.22 28.55
N PHE A 381 -22.02 -26.35 27.77
CA PHE A 381 -23.03 -27.41 28.02
C PHE A 381 -22.54 -28.82 27.67
N GLU A 382 -21.51 -28.98 26.85
CA GLU A 382 -20.87 -30.26 26.55
C GLU A 382 -19.85 -30.68 27.62
N GLU A 383 -19.36 -29.72 28.43
CA GLU A 383 -18.45 -29.95 29.55
C GLU A 383 -19.18 -30.33 30.86
N GLU A 384 -20.47 -29.98 30.97
CA GLU A 384 -21.38 -30.41 32.08
C GLU A 384 -21.88 -31.84 31.87
#